data_0e040a76035569c9b82f055cbb24643f
#
_entry.id   0e040a76035569c9b82f055cbb24643f
#
_cell.length_a   1.000
_cell.length_b   1.000
_cell.length_c   1.000
_cell.angle_alpha   90.00
_cell.angle_beta   90.00
_cell.angle_gamma   90.00
#
_symmetry.space_group_name_H-M   'P 1'
#
loop_
_entity.id
_entity.type
_entity.pdbx_description
1 polymer ?
#
loop_
_entity_poly.entity_id
_entity_poly.type
_entity_poly.pdbx_seq_one_letter_code
_entity_poly.pdbx_strand_id
1 'polypeptide(L)' 'MDAKEKTILNAMKKEGKPMRPGDIAKKAEMDKDEVSKIIDKLKKEGKVSSPKRCFYAPV' A
#
# COMPACT_ATOMS: atom_id res chain seq x y z
N MET A 1 6.06 -0.27 14.12
CA MET A 1 5.24 -0.15 12.91
C MET A 1 3.80 -0.48 13.23
N ASP A 2 2.88 0.31 12.70
CA ASP A 2 1.46 0.10 12.91
C ASP A 2 1.01 -1.22 12.24
N ALA A 3 0.09 -1.94 12.87
CA ALA A 3 -0.44 -3.18 12.32
C ALA A 3 -1.07 -2.97 10.94
N LYS A 4 -1.72 -1.83 10.73
CA LYS A 4 -2.34 -1.51 9.45
C LYS A 4 -1.30 -1.31 8.36
N GLU A 5 -0.19 -0.65 8.67
CA GLU A 5 0.91 -0.48 7.72
C GLU A 5 1.48 -1.84 7.33
N LYS A 6 1.67 -2.70 8.29
CA LYS A 6 2.18 -4.04 8.05
C LYS A 6 1.24 -4.86 7.18
N THR A 7 -0.06 -4.77 7.43
CA THR A 7 -1.08 -5.46 6.64
C THR A 7 -1.02 -5.01 5.18
N ILE A 8 -0.91 -3.72 4.96
CA ILE A 8 -0.83 -3.16 3.61
C ILE A 8 0.45 -3.61 2.91
N LEU A 9 1.59 -3.53 3.59
CA LEU A 9 2.85 -3.97 3.01
C LEU A 9 2.83 -5.46 2.66
N ASN A 10 2.26 -6.29 3.53
CA ASN A 10 2.14 -7.71 3.26
C ASN A 10 1.26 -8.00 2.06
N ALA A 11 0.14 -7.28 1.93
CA ALA A 11 -0.75 -7.43 0.78
C ALA A 11 -0.02 -7.10 -0.52
N MET A 12 0.76 -6.03 -0.51
CA MET A 12 1.54 -5.63 -1.69
C MET A 12 2.62 -6.64 -2.03
N LYS A 13 3.31 -7.17 -1.02
CA LYS A 13 4.35 -8.18 -1.23
C LYS A 13 3.77 -9.48 -1.78
N LYS A 14 2.60 -9.88 -1.31
CA LYS A 14 1.94 -11.09 -1.80
C LYS A 14 1.56 -10.96 -3.27
N GLU A 15 1.13 -9.77 -3.68
CA GLU A 15 0.78 -9.53 -5.07
C GLU A 15 2.00 -9.59 -5.98
N GLY A 16 3.14 -9.11 -5.49
CA GLY A 16 4.40 -9.15 -6.23
C GLY A 16 4.46 -8.18 -7.42
N LYS A 17 3.55 -7.25 -7.52
CA LYS A 17 3.51 -6.26 -8.59
C LYS A 17 2.85 -4.97 -8.09
N PRO A 18 3.05 -3.84 -8.78
CA PRO A 18 2.43 -2.59 -8.37
C PRO A 18 0.91 -2.70 -8.31
N MET A 19 0.31 -2.08 -7.31
CA MET A 19 -1.14 -2.12 -7.08
C MET A 19 -1.70 -0.73 -6.87
N ARG A 20 -2.97 -0.56 -7.20
CA ARG A 20 -3.70 0.66 -6.90
C ARG A 20 -4.18 0.64 -5.45
N PRO A 21 -4.40 1.80 -4.85
CA PRO A 21 -4.93 1.83 -3.48
C PRO A 21 -6.23 1.05 -3.31
N GLY A 22 -7.11 1.10 -4.31
CA GLY A 22 -8.37 0.34 -4.27
C GLY A 22 -8.15 -1.17 -4.23
N ASP A 23 -7.19 -1.66 -5.00
CA ASP A 23 -6.86 -3.07 -5.01
C ASP A 23 -6.25 -3.50 -3.68
N ILE A 24 -5.38 -2.66 -3.13
CA ILE A 24 -4.77 -2.92 -1.84
C ILE A 24 -5.83 -2.96 -0.75
N ALA A 25 -6.79 -2.03 -0.79
CA ALA A 25 -7.88 -1.99 0.17
C ALA A 25 -8.69 -3.29 0.15
N LYS A 26 -8.97 -3.81 -1.04
CA LYS A 26 -9.69 -5.07 -1.17
C LYS A 26 -8.91 -6.23 -0.59
N LYS A 27 -7.62 -6.31 -0.87
CA LYS A 27 -6.78 -7.40 -0.36
C LYS A 27 -6.58 -7.32 1.14
N ALA A 28 -6.41 -6.10 1.66
CA ALA A 28 -6.21 -5.88 3.08
C ALA A 28 -7.52 -5.84 3.86
N GLU A 29 -8.66 -5.85 3.17
CA GLU A 29 -9.99 -5.72 3.77
C GLU A 29 -10.11 -4.43 4.58
N MET A 30 -9.62 -3.34 4.01
CA MET A 30 -9.60 -2.04 4.65
C MET A 30 -10.32 -1.01 3.80
N ASP A 31 -10.65 0.13 4.44
CA ASP A 31 -11.26 1.25 3.74
C ASP A 31 -10.23 1.87 2.79
N LYS A 32 -10.67 2.20 1.58
CA LYS A 32 -9.82 2.82 0.56
C LYS A 32 -9.19 4.12 1.05
N ASP A 33 -9.95 4.96 1.73
CA ASP A 33 -9.44 6.23 2.24
C ASP A 33 -8.33 6.01 3.27
N GLU A 34 -8.52 5.04 4.12
CA GLU A 34 -7.52 4.68 5.12
C GLU A 34 -6.25 4.15 4.47
N VAL A 35 -6.42 3.28 3.47
CA VAL A 35 -5.28 2.73 2.72
C VAL A 35 -4.51 3.86 2.03
N SER A 36 -5.20 4.80 1.41
CA SER A 36 -4.55 5.92 0.74
C SER A 36 -3.69 6.75 1.70
N LYS A 37 -4.21 7.00 2.89
CA LYS A 37 -3.47 7.76 3.91
C LYS A 37 -2.22 7.02 4.37
N ILE A 38 -2.35 5.72 4.58
CA ILE A 38 -1.23 4.90 5.04
C ILE A 38 -0.18 4.77 3.95
N ILE A 39 -0.60 4.57 2.71
CA ILE A 39 0.32 4.49 1.58
C ILE A 39 1.11 5.80 1.44
N ASP A 40 0.44 6.92 1.58
CA ASP A 40 1.08 8.23 1.51
C ASP A 40 2.17 8.35 2.58
N LYS A 41 1.86 7.91 3.78
CA LYS A 41 2.82 7.91 4.89
C LYS A 41 4.00 6.99 4.59
N LEU A 42 3.72 5.77 4.12
CA LEU A 42 4.77 4.80 3.79
C LEU A 42 5.67 5.30 2.66
N LYS A 43 5.09 6.00 1.70
CA LYS A 43 5.85 6.59 0.60
C LYS A 43 6.81 7.66 1.13
N LYS A 44 6.34 8.50 2.03
CA LYS A 44 7.19 9.52 2.66
C LYS A 44 8.32 8.91 3.47
N GLU A 45 8.08 7.76 4.06
CA GLU A 45 9.08 7.03 4.85
C GLU A 45 10.02 6.19 3.99
N GLY A 46 9.78 6.14 2.69
CA GLY A 46 10.63 5.37 1.78
C GLY A 46 10.36 3.88 1.78
N LYS A 47 9.25 3.44 2.35
CA LYS A 47 8.89 2.01 2.41
C LYS A 47 8.06 1.56 1.21
N VAL A 48 7.48 2.50 0.50
CA VAL A 48 6.67 2.25 -0.68
C VAL A 48 7.11 3.19 -1.79
N SER A 49 7.16 2.70 -3.01
CA SER A 49 7.46 3.51 -4.17
C SER A 49 6.28 3.57 -5.12
N SER A 50 6.26 4.56 -6.00
CA SER A 50 5.23 4.69 -7.01
C SER A 50 5.87 4.60 -8.40
N PRO A 51 6.01 3.37 -8.95
CA PRO A 51 6.64 3.20 -10.26
C PRO A 51 5.80 3.78 -11.39
N LYS A 52 4.50 3.87 -11.20
CA LYS A 52 3.58 4.47 -12.15
C LYS A 52 2.56 5.30 -11.41
N ARG A 53 1.95 6.25 -12.12
CA ARG A 53 0.89 7.08 -11.56
C ARG A 53 -0.24 6.18 -11.02
N CYS A 54 -0.64 6.40 -9.79
CA CYS A 54 -1.68 5.66 -9.09
C CYS A 54 -1.33 4.20 -8.78
N PHE A 55 -0.13 3.75 -9.08
CA PHE A 55 0.35 2.42 -8.71
C PHE A 55 1.41 2.54 -7.63
N TYR A 56 1.38 1.61 -6.69
CA TYR A 56 2.31 1.59 -5.57
C TYR A 56 2.88 0.19 -5.39
N ALA A 57 4.14 0.12 -4.99
CA ALA A 57 4.82 -1.15 -4.75
C ALA A 57 5.71 -1.04 -3.53
N PRO A 58 5.92 -2.12 -2.77
CA PRO A 58 6.85 -2.10 -1.65
C PRO A 58 8.28 -1.95 -2.18
N VAL A 59 9.06 -1.21 -1.43
CA VAL A 59 10.48 -1.03 -1.77
C VAL A 59 11.30 -2.24 -1.38
#